data_b1f352805e6bec8393e8121049e57db9
#
_entry.id   b1f352805e6bec8393e8121049e57db9
#
_cell.length_a   1.000
_cell.length_b   1.000
_cell.length_c   1.000
_cell.angle_alpha   90.00
_cell.angle_beta   90.00
_cell.angle_gamma   90.00
#
_symmetry.space_group_name_H-M   'P 1'
#
loop_
_entity.id
_entity.type
_entity.pdbx_description
1 polymer ?
#
loop_
_entity_poly.entity_id
_entity_poly.type
_entity_poly.pdbx_seq_one_letter_code
_entity_poly.pdbx_strand_id
1 'polypeptide(L)'
;MPKLFRSREGALTAVDTKTQLTTLGSQSAPGPLLVPGNMTFLRAAYISGVSSNEAAGQGAFLFRLEGPGIERGVFNIAGGAFGTAVATGTHSRVIAKRIPINITVRPGQEILIFAEATGVDMGTYQAGITLEFGTEAGPEGVTLGEVTVEGDITAVDTLVRLTAQGSVTAPSRLTPPDGKTLKRIFFSVASDAAADGEVSYILRVGGDAIKGGEQTFIVASESWIDVATGGDGMGVDMPVQILDNLDLEITAGETLDISVEMAGVDVGSATMIVTAIFE
;
A
#
# COMPACT_ATOMS: atom_id res chain seq x y z
N MET A 1 -15.93 -22.99 -4.75
CA MET A 1 -15.03 -23.10 -3.57
C MET A 1 -15.57 -22.20 -2.48
N PRO A 2 -15.69 -22.66 -1.23
CA PRO A 2 -16.21 -21.84 -0.14
C PRO A 2 -15.25 -20.67 0.12
N LYS A 3 -15.83 -19.48 0.31
CA LYS A 3 -15.12 -18.27 0.71
C LYS A 3 -15.71 -17.78 2.02
N LEU A 4 -14.87 -17.28 2.90
CA LEU A 4 -15.27 -16.60 4.12
C LEU A 4 -14.61 -15.23 4.21
N PHE A 5 -15.33 -14.27 4.74
CA PHE A 5 -14.89 -12.91 4.90
C PHE A 5 -14.84 -12.52 6.37
N ARG A 6 -13.83 -11.75 6.75
CA ARG A 6 -13.68 -11.17 8.09
C ARG A 6 -13.18 -9.73 7.94
N SER A 7 -13.79 -8.82 8.66
CA SER A 7 -13.51 -7.39 8.54
C SER A 7 -13.10 -6.78 9.89
N ARG A 8 -12.28 -5.74 9.83
CA ARG A 8 -11.91 -4.87 10.94
C ARG A 8 -11.77 -3.44 10.43
N GLU A 9 -12.02 -2.50 11.33
CA GLU A 9 -11.82 -1.08 11.09
C GLU A 9 -11.28 -0.40 12.35
N GLY A 10 -10.88 0.86 12.23
CA GLY A 10 -10.48 1.69 13.36
C GLY A 10 -10.03 3.07 12.93
N ALA A 11 -10.12 4.01 13.88
CA ALA A 11 -9.56 5.33 13.74
C ALA A 11 -8.05 5.29 13.96
N LEU A 12 -7.31 6.05 13.15
CA LEU A 12 -5.88 6.28 13.32
C LEU A 12 -5.69 7.69 13.87
N THR A 13 -4.92 7.81 14.93
CA THR A 13 -4.82 9.04 15.73
C THR A 13 -3.62 9.91 15.37
N ALA A 14 -2.67 9.36 14.63
CA ALA A 14 -1.48 10.08 14.19
C ALA A 14 -0.85 9.36 12.99
N VAL A 15 -0.08 10.09 12.18
CA VAL A 15 0.78 9.50 11.15
C VAL A 15 1.92 8.70 11.78
N ASP A 16 2.49 7.78 11.02
CA ASP A 16 3.61 6.92 11.42
C ASP A 16 3.38 6.21 12.76
N THR A 17 2.11 5.91 13.05
CA THR A 17 1.72 5.25 14.30
C THR A 17 0.92 3.99 13.98
N LYS A 18 1.54 2.84 14.28
CA LYS A 18 0.92 1.53 14.10
C LYS A 18 -0.27 1.35 15.04
N THR A 19 -1.48 1.31 14.49
CA THR A 19 -2.74 1.21 15.23
C THR A 19 -3.43 -0.11 14.92
N GLN A 20 -3.80 -0.87 15.96
CA GLN A 20 -4.54 -2.12 15.80
C GLN A 20 -6.00 -1.85 15.47
N LEU A 21 -6.52 -2.47 14.40
CA LEU A 21 -7.92 -2.39 14.02
C LEU A 21 -8.73 -3.44 14.81
N THR A 22 -9.58 -2.98 15.72
CA THR A 22 -10.31 -3.86 16.66
C THR A 22 -11.81 -3.74 16.58
N THR A 23 -12.35 -2.82 15.79
CA THR A 23 -13.78 -2.53 15.72
C THR A 23 -14.43 -3.06 14.44
N LEU A 24 -15.74 -3.11 14.42
CA LEU A 24 -16.57 -3.39 13.25
C LEU A 24 -17.92 -2.70 13.42
N GLY A 25 -18.01 -1.44 13.00
CA GLY A 25 -19.20 -0.61 13.15
C GLY A 25 -19.62 -0.48 14.63
N SER A 26 -20.90 -0.66 14.91
CA SER A 26 -21.46 -0.61 16.26
C SER A 26 -21.19 -1.85 17.12
N GLN A 27 -20.54 -2.87 16.58
CA GLN A 27 -20.17 -4.07 17.34
C GLN A 27 -19.01 -3.73 18.27
N SER A 28 -19.26 -3.71 19.56
CA SER A 28 -18.22 -3.54 20.58
C SER A 28 -17.20 -4.66 20.46
N ALA A 29 -15.96 -4.28 20.18
CA ALA A 29 -14.79 -5.15 20.21
C ALA A 29 -15.11 -6.60 19.81
N PRO A 30 -15.30 -6.91 18.51
CA PRO A 30 -15.38 -8.30 18.12
C PRO A 30 -14.09 -8.97 18.62
N GLY A 31 -14.21 -10.11 19.29
CA GLY A 31 -13.07 -10.86 19.81
C GLY A 31 -11.95 -11.05 18.79
N PRO A 32 -10.89 -11.81 19.12
CA PRO A 32 -9.76 -12.02 18.21
C PRO A 32 -10.22 -12.42 16.81
N LEU A 33 -9.59 -11.91 15.76
CA LEU A 33 -9.84 -12.37 14.40
C LEU A 33 -9.14 -13.71 14.21
N LEU A 34 -9.88 -14.80 14.32
CA LEU A 34 -9.36 -16.14 14.11
C LEU A 34 -9.48 -16.54 12.63
N VAL A 35 -8.45 -17.21 12.11
CA VAL A 35 -8.53 -17.90 10.82
C VAL A 35 -9.65 -18.94 10.91
N PRO A 36 -10.62 -18.96 10.00
CA PRO A 36 -11.70 -19.95 10.05
C PRO A 36 -11.16 -21.38 9.99
N GLY A 37 -11.74 -22.31 10.74
CA GLY A 37 -11.17 -23.60 11.08
C GLY A 37 -10.83 -24.56 9.92
N ASN A 38 -11.34 -24.30 8.72
CA ASN A 38 -11.04 -25.08 7.51
C ASN A 38 -10.35 -24.28 6.41
N MET A 39 -9.93 -23.05 6.69
CA MET A 39 -9.29 -22.16 5.71
C MET A 39 -7.78 -22.21 5.87
N THR A 40 -7.08 -22.46 4.77
CA THR A 40 -5.61 -22.58 4.74
C THR A 40 -4.94 -21.48 3.94
N PHE A 41 -5.73 -20.63 3.27
CA PHE A 41 -5.24 -19.49 2.51
C PHE A 41 -5.99 -18.22 2.88
N LEU A 42 -5.25 -17.12 3.01
CA LEU A 42 -5.76 -15.76 2.92
C LEU A 42 -5.55 -15.31 1.47
N ARG A 43 -6.64 -15.27 0.71
CA ARG A 43 -6.60 -15.10 -0.76
C ARG A 43 -6.51 -13.66 -1.20
N ALA A 44 -7.22 -12.78 -0.50
CA ALA A 44 -7.26 -11.37 -0.84
C ALA A 44 -7.58 -10.49 0.38
N ALA A 45 -7.20 -9.23 0.29
CA ALA A 45 -7.66 -8.16 1.14
C ALA A 45 -8.45 -7.12 0.33
N TYR A 46 -9.46 -6.53 0.97
CA TYR A 46 -10.19 -5.36 0.47
C TYR A 46 -9.92 -4.24 1.46
N ILE A 47 -9.23 -3.20 1.02
CA ILE A 47 -8.73 -2.15 1.88
C ILE A 47 -9.45 -0.85 1.56
N SER A 48 -9.83 -0.11 2.59
CA SER A 48 -10.41 1.23 2.49
C SER A 48 -9.79 2.17 3.51
N GLY A 49 -9.82 3.45 3.22
CA GLY A 49 -9.37 4.47 4.14
C GLY A 49 -9.94 5.85 3.80
N VAL A 50 -9.94 6.75 4.77
CA VAL A 50 -10.35 8.14 4.59
C VAL A 50 -9.51 9.03 5.50
N SER A 51 -9.15 10.22 4.99
CA SER A 51 -8.54 11.32 5.75
C SER A 51 -9.52 12.48 5.86
N SER A 52 -9.52 13.20 6.97
CA SER A 52 -10.35 14.40 7.16
C SER A 52 -9.84 15.63 6.41
N ASN A 53 -8.61 15.62 5.91
CA ASN A 53 -7.97 16.71 5.18
C ASN A 53 -8.06 18.07 5.92
N GLU A 54 -7.72 18.06 7.20
CA GLU A 54 -7.67 19.28 8.02
C GLU A 54 -6.44 20.15 7.69
N ALA A 55 -5.45 19.57 7.02
CA ALA A 55 -4.27 20.25 6.47
C ALA A 55 -4.01 19.80 5.03
N ALA A 56 -3.33 20.64 4.25
CA ALA A 56 -2.79 20.24 2.95
C ALA A 56 -1.65 19.26 3.11
N GLY A 57 -1.50 18.34 2.18
CA GLY A 57 -0.43 17.35 2.19
C GLY A 57 -0.76 16.11 1.40
N GLN A 58 0.12 15.12 1.52
CA GLN A 58 -0.01 13.81 0.90
C GLN A 58 0.42 12.70 1.87
N GLY A 59 -0.07 11.50 1.64
CA GLY A 59 0.28 10.34 2.44
C GLY A 59 -0.27 9.05 1.87
N ALA A 60 -0.07 7.97 2.58
CA ALA A 60 -0.56 6.65 2.19
C ALA A 60 -1.04 5.85 3.40
N PHE A 61 -1.88 4.85 3.15
CA PHE A 61 -2.21 3.84 4.15
C PHE A 61 -1.33 2.61 3.98
N LEU A 62 -0.76 2.14 5.08
CA LEU A 62 -0.04 0.89 5.18
C LEU A 62 -0.81 -0.06 6.10
N PHE A 63 -1.09 -1.28 5.64
CA PHE A 63 -1.70 -2.32 6.45
C PHE A 63 -0.70 -3.42 6.76
N ARG A 64 -0.76 -3.96 7.98
CA ARG A 64 0.07 -5.08 8.43
C ARG A 64 -0.80 -6.17 9.02
N LEU A 65 -0.58 -7.38 8.56
CA LEU A 65 -1.17 -8.59 9.11
C LEU A 65 -0.08 -9.31 9.91
N GLU A 66 -0.33 -9.56 11.17
CA GLU A 66 0.63 -10.18 12.09
C GLU A 66 -0.02 -11.31 12.90
N GLY A 67 0.79 -12.03 13.64
CA GLY A 67 0.30 -13.03 14.59
C GLY A 67 0.44 -14.47 14.11
N PRO A 68 0.12 -15.45 14.99
CA PRO A 68 0.34 -16.86 14.73
C PRO A 68 -0.50 -17.41 13.57
N GLY A 69 -1.57 -16.72 13.18
CA GLY A 69 -2.41 -17.07 12.02
C GLY A 69 -1.73 -16.84 10.68
N ILE A 70 -0.73 -15.96 10.61
CA ILE A 70 0.08 -15.73 9.41
C ILE A 70 1.30 -16.66 9.46
N GLU A 71 1.44 -17.57 8.52
CA GLU A 71 2.49 -18.59 8.58
C GLU A 71 3.90 -17.98 8.60
N ARG A 72 4.10 -16.86 7.93
CA ARG A 72 5.35 -16.11 7.86
C ARG A 72 5.54 -15.07 8.96
N GLY A 73 4.55 -14.92 9.83
CA GLY A 73 4.58 -13.99 10.96
C GLY A 73 4.07 -12.60 10.63
N VAL A 74 4.54 -11.96 9.57
CA VAL A 74 4.14 -10.60 9.15
C VAL A 74 3.91 -10.56 7.65
N PHE A 75 2.89 -9.79 7.23
CA PHE A 75 2.63 -9.49 5.84
C PHE A 75 2.14 -8.03 5.70
N ASN A 76 2.86 -7.22 4.93
CA ASN A 76 2.55 -5.81 4.71
C ASN A 76 1.85 -5.61 3.37
N ILE A 77 0.95 -4.62 3.31
CA ILE A 77 0.14 -4.33 2.12
C ILE A 77 0.03 -2.82 1.93
N ALA A 78 0.40 -2.33 0.76
CA ALA A 78 0.10 -0.96 0.34
C ALA A 78 -1.42 -0.74 0.34
N GLY A 79 -1.90 0.24 1.09
CA GLY A 79 -3.31 0.47 1.35
C GLY A 79 -3.97 1.56 0.51
N GLY A 80 -3.21 2.25 -0.33
CA GLY A 80 -3.64 3.37 -1.14
C GLY A 80 -3.10 4.71 -0.63
N ALA A 81 -2.84 5.63 -1.55
CA ALA A 81 -2.36 6.97 -1.27
C ALA A 81 -3.50 7.99 -1.29
N PHE A 82 -3.30 9.10 -0.62
CA PHE A 82 -4.24 10.21 -0.51
C PHE A 82 -3.47 11.55 -0.47
N GLY A 83 -4.10 12.62 -0.97
CA GLY A 83 -3.48 13.94 -0.95
C GLY A 83 -4.50 15.06 -1.17
N THR A 84 -4.16 16.28 -0.77
CA THR A 84 -4.96 17.49 -1.01
C THR A 84 -4.09 18.74 -0.96
N ALA A 85 -4.35 19.67 -1.88
CA ALA A 85 -3.69 20.98 -1.92
C ALA A 85 -4.22 21.97 -0.87
N VAL A 86 -5.38 21.72 -0.30
CA VAL A 86 -6.09 22.70 0.54
C VAL A 86 -6.67 22.05 1.78
N ALA A 87 -6.50 22.70 2.92
CA ALA A 87 -7.23 22.36 4.16
C ALA A 87 -8.70 22.79 4.03
N THR A 88 -9.53 22.00 3.37
CA THR A 88 -10.92 22.39 3.07
C THR A 88 -11.97 21.63 3.86
N GLY A 89 -11.57 20.66 4.70
CA GLY A 89 -12.51 19.71 5.29
C GLY A 89 -13.19 18.80 4.27
N THR A 90 -12.68 18.76 3.02
CA THR A 90 -13.03 17.70 2.07
C THR A 90 -12.29 16.43 2.44
N HIS A 91 -12.91 15.28 2.25
CA HIS A 91 -12.31 14.01 2.65
C HIS A 91 -11.63 13.35 1.46
N SER A 92 -10.34 13.01 1.62
CA SER A 92 -9.69 12.04 0.73
C SER A 92 -10.10 10.63 1.11
N ARG A 93 -10.38 9.79 0.13
CA ARG A 93 -10.82 8.42 0.38
C ARG A 93 -10.17 7.40 -0.54
N VAL A 94 -9.78 6.29 0.02
CA VAL A 94 -9.39 5.09 -0.71
C VAL A 94 -10.56 4.10 -0.73
N ILE A 95 -11.06 3.81 -1.92
CA ILE A 95 -12.19 2.88 -2.10
C ILE A 95 -11.67 1.45 -2.12
N ALA A 96 -12.38 0.56 -1.44
CA ALA A 96 -12.01 -0.84 -1.35
C ALA A 96 -11.88 -1.50 -2.72
N LYS A 97 -10.69 -2.04 -3.01
CA LYS A 97 -10.38 -2.85 -4.17
C LYS A 97 -9.86 -4.20 -3.71
N ARG A 98 -10.16 -5.27 -4.44
CA ARG A 98 -9.62 -6.58 -4.16
C ARG A 98 -8.12 -6.62 -4.48
N ILE A 99 -7.31 -6.87 -3.48
CA ILE A 99 -5.86 -7.05 -3.59
C ILE A 99 -5.56 -8.55 -3.40
N PRO A 100 -5.12 -9.27 -4.43
CA PRO A 100 -4.81 -10.70 -4.32
C PRO A 100 -3.50 -10.88 -3.58
N ILE A 101 -3.53 -11.51 -2.39
CA ILE A 101 -2.35 -11.72 -1.55
C ILE A 101 -1.94 -13.19 -1.43
N ASN A 102 -2.85 -14.14 -1.52
CA ASN A 102 -2.62 -15.59 -1.61
C ASN A 102 -1.51 -16.15 -0.69
N ILE A 103 -1.57 -15.83 0.60
CA ILE A 103 -0.63 -16.36 1.60
C ILE A 103 -1.22 -17.55 2.36
N THR A 104 -0.35 -18.45 2.81
CA THR A 104 -0.74 -19.54 3.70
C THR A 104 -1.04 -19.03 5.10
N VAL A 105 -2.11 -19.57 5.71
CA VAL A 105 -2.56 -19.23 7.06
C VAL A 105 -2.83 -20.48 7.88
N ARG A 106 -2.77 -20.32 9.21
CA ARG A 106 -2.98 -21.43 10.16
C ARG A 106 -4.40 -21.40 10.72
N PRO A 107 -5.24 -22.41 10.40
CA PRO A 107 -6.61 -22.49 10.90
C PRO A 107 -6.70 -22.41 12.42
N GLY A 108 -7.67 -21.67 12.93
CA GLY A 108 -7.92 -21.47 14.35
C GLY A 108 -6.95 -20.51 15.07
N GLN A 109 -5.90 -20.05 14.40
CA GLN A 109 -4.95 -19.10 14.97
C GLN A 109 -5.37 -17.65 14.72
N GLU A 110 -4.90 -16.75 15.58
CA GLU A 110 -5.22 -15.33 15.53
C GLU A 110 -4.42 -14.58 14.46
N ILE A 111 -5.10 -13.67 13.77
CA ILE A 111 -4.50 -12.62 12.94
C ILE A 111 -4.75 -11.27 13.62
N LEU A 112 -3.68 -10.55 13.89
CA LEU A 112 -3.71 -9.16 14.30
C LEU A 112 -3.63 -8.28 13.07
N ILE A 113 -4.52 -7.31 12.96
CA ILE A 113 -4.57 -6.37 11.84
C ILE A 113 -4.19 -4.99 12.37
N PHE A 114 -3.19 -4.40 11.75
CA PHE A 114 -2.77 -3.03 12.02
C PHE A 114 -2.90 -2.19 10.77
N ALA A 115 -3.19 -0.91 10.97
CA ALA A 115 -3.12 0.11 9.94
C ALA A 115 -2.30 1.29 10.44
N GLU A 116 -1.75 2.02 9.49
CA GLU A 116 -0.93 3.19 9.70
C GLU A 116 -1.19 4.18 8.56
N ALA A 117 -1.32 5.46 8.88
CA ALA A 117 -1.25 6.54 7.91
C ALA A 117 0.19 7.06 7.90
N THR A 118 0.76 7.27 6.73
CA THR A 118 2.14 7.73 6.55
C THR A 118 2.16 9.05 5.80
N GLY A 119 3.29 9.78 5.83
CA GLY A 119 3.44 11.05 5.15
C GLY A 119 3.08 12.26 6.03
N VAL A 120 2.43 13.27 5.46
CA VAL A 120 2.06 14.50 6.17
C VAL A 120 0.84 14.25 7.06
N ASP A 121 0.84 14.82 8.26
CA ASP A 121 -0.33 14.78 9.13
C ASP A 121 -1.43 15.71 8.59
N MET A 122 -2.48 15.11 8.06
CA MET A 122 -3.62 15.80 7.44
C MET A 122 -4.87 15.81 8.35
N GLY A 123 -4.75 15.40 9.62
CA GLY A 123 -5.84 15.38 10.59
C GLY A 123 -6.22 14.01 11.08
N THR A 124 -7.50 13.63 11.00
CA THR A 124 -8.00 12.33 11.47
C THR A 124 -8.17 11.34 10.32
N TYR A 125 -7.97 10.06 10.63
CA TYR A 125 -8.02 8.98 9.64
C TYR A 125 -8.95 7.86 10.13
N GLN A 126 -9.61 7.21 9.17
CA GLN A 126 -10.33 5.96 9.41
C GLN A 126 -9.84 4.91 8.40
N ALA A 127 -9.51 3.73 8.88
CA ALA A 127 -9.05 2.64 8.03
C ALA A 127 -9.91 1.39 8.22
N GLY A 128 -10.09 0.62 7.15
CA GLY A 128 -10.83 -0.63 7.17
C GLY A 128 -10.24 -1.67 6.24
N ILE A 129 -10.33 -2.93 6.64
CA ILE A 129 -9.89 -4.07 5.85
C ILE A 129 -10.88 -5.23 5.97
N THR A 130 -11.13 -5.89 4.84
CA THR A 130 -11.84 -7.16 4.77
C THR A 130 -10.92 -8.24 4.21
N LEU A 131 -10.75 -9.34 4.92
CA LEU A 131 -9.93 -10.48 4.53
C LEU A 131 -10.80 -11.58 3.90
N GLU A 132 -10.41 -12.07 2.71
CA GLU A 132 -11.04 -13.18 1.99
C GLU A 132 -10.25 -14.47 2.23
N PHE A 133 -10.82 -15.44 2.94
CA PHE A 133 -10.22 -16.74 3.19
C PHE A 133 -10.75 -17.81 2.24
N GLY A 134 -9.91 -18.82 1.96
CA GLY A 134 -10.25 -19.99 1.16
C GLY A 134 -9.54 -21.26 1.60
N THR A 135 -10.07 -22.41 1.15
CA THR A 135 -9.45 -23.73 1.38
C THR A 135 -8.29 -24.03 0.42
N GLU A 136 -8.16 -23.26 -0.63
CA GLU A 136 -7.14 -23.36 -1.67
C GLU A 136 -6.65 -21.98 -2.03
N ALA A 137 -5.47 -21.88 -2.62
CA ALA A 137 -4.95 -20.63 -3.19
C ALA A 137 -5.89 -20.07 -4.27
N GLY A 138 -5.85 -18.78 -4.48
CA GLY A 138 -6.47 -18.13 -5.63
C GLY A 138 -5.72 -18.46 -6.93
N PRO A 139 -6.31 -18.10 -8.07
CA PRO A 139 -5.71 -18.36 -9.38
C PRO A 139 -4.39 -17.60 -9.61
N GLU A 140 -4.16 -16.58 -8.80
CA GLU A 140 -3.00 -15.71 -8.93
C GLU A 140 -1.68 -16.33 -8.43
N GLY A 141 -1.67 -17.58 -7.98
CA GLY A 141 -0.49 -18.26 -7.43
C GLY A 141 -0.30 -18.00 -5.92
N VAL A 142 0.66 -18.70 -5.30
CA VAL A 142 0.95 -18.58 -3.86
C VAL A 142 2.07 -17.57 -3.63
N THR A 143 1.79 -16.54 -2.85
CA THR A 143 2.81 -15.57 -2.45
C THR A 143 3.78 -16.18 -1.45
N LEU A 144 5.05 -16.18 -1.82
CA LEU A 144 6.15 -16.70 -1.02
C LEU A 144 6.94 -15.61 -0.30
N GLY A 145 6.73 -14.35 -0.62
CA GLY A 145 7.34 -13.22 0.04
C GLY A 145 6.78 -11.90 -0.46
N GLU A 146 7.04 -10.84 0.29
CA GLU A 146 6.70 -9.47 -0.08
C GLU A 146 7.81 -8.50 0.37
N VAL A 147 7.87 -7.36 -0.30
CA VAL A 147 8.62 -6.18 0.11
C VAL A 147 7.71 -4.98 -0.06
N THR A 148 7.46 -4.25 1.03
CA THR A 148 6.66 -3.03 1.00
C THR A 148 7.52 -1.84 1.38
N VAL A 149 7.48 -0.78 0.56
CA VAL A 149 8.22 0.47 0.77
C VAL A 149 7.38 1.66 0.33
N GLU A 150 7.71 2.81 0.90
CA GLU A 150 7.12 4.09 0.56
C GLU A 150 8.16 5.21 0.54
N GLY A 151 7.76 6.37 0.03
CA GLY A 151 8.58 7.57 0.07
C GLY A 151 7.91 8.75 -0.62
N ASP A 152 8.40 9.93 -0.26
CA ASP A 152 7.93 11.20 -0.79
C ASP A 152 8.78 11.64 -1.98
N ILE A 153 8.10 12.14 -3.01
CA ILE A 153 8.69 12.71 -4.23
C ILE A 153 8.48 14.22 -4.12
N THR A 154 9.55 14.97 -3.95
CA THR A 154 9.49 16.42 -3.68
C THR A 154 9.92 17.27 -4.86
N ALA A 155 10.34 16.68 -5.97
CA ALA A 155 10.74 17.40 -7.18
C ALA A 155 10.56 16.52 -8.43
N VAL A 156 10.22 17.17 -9.54
CA VAL A 156 10.21 16.52 -10.87
C VAL A 156 11.60 16.16 -11.33
N ASP A 157 11.70 15.22 -12.25
CA ASP A 157 12.94 14.73 -12.87
C ASP A 157 14.02 14.33 -11.85
N THR A 158 13.57 13.92 -10.66
CA THR A 158 14.45 13.48 -9.57
C THR A 158 14.08 12.05 -9.16
N LEU A 159 15.04 11.14 -9.32
CA LEU A 159 14.87 9.74 -8.93
C LEU A 159 14.92 9.62 -7.40
N VAL A 160 13.85 9.17 -6.80
CA VAL A 160 13.73 8.93 -5.35
C VAL A 160 13.67 7.44 -5.09
N ARG A 161 14.61 6.93 -4.30
CA ARG A 161 14.56 5.55 -3.83
C ARG A 161 13.57 5.44 -2.67
N LEU A 162 12.62 4.51 -2.77
CA LEU A 162 11.66 4.25 -1.71
C LEU A 162 12.34 3.43 -0.60
N THR A 163 12.42 3.97 0.60
CA THR A 163 13.16 3.38 1.72
C THR A 163 12.42 3.36 3.03
N ALA A 164 11.28 4.04 3.14
CA ALA A 164 10.47 4.05 4.35
C ALA A 164 9.46 2.87 4.38
N GLN A 165 8.99 2.54 5.56
CA GLN A 165 7.98 1.51 5.79
C GLN A 165 7.13 1.91 7.02
N GLY A 166 6.52 3.08 6.97
CA GLY A 166 5.79 3.67 8.07
C GLY A 166 6.66 3.81 9.34
N SER A 167 6.09 3.54 10.50
CA SER A 167 6.78 3.59 11.80
C SER A 167 7.89 2.56 11.98
N VAL A 168 7.97 1.57 11.10
CA VAL A 168 9.07 0.59 11.15
C VAL A 168 10.26 1.15 10.41
N THR A 169 11.43 1.12 11.05
CA THR A 169 12.68 1.44 10.37
C THR A 169 12.84 0.47 9.19
N ALA A 170 12.74 0.99 7.98
CA ALA A 170 12.95 0.18 6.80
C ALA A 170 14.36 -0.42 6.81
N PRO A 171 14.54 -1.65 6.35
CA PRO A 171 15.84 -2.24 6.24
C PRO A 171 16.69 -1.36 5.31
N SER A 172 17.93 -1.07 5.69
CA SER A 172 18.88 -0.30 4.88
C SER A 172 19.11 -0.92 3.49
N ARG A 173 18.70 -2.16 3.33
CA ARG A 173 18.82 -2.95 2.11
C ARG A 173 17.59 -3.85 1.96
N LEU A 174 16.88 -3.71 0.86
CA LEU A 174 15.81 -4.63 0.51
C LEU A 174 16.42 -5.91 -0.07
N THR A 175 16.07 -7.04 0.50
CA THR A 175 16.53 -8.35 -0.01
C THR A 175 15.29 -9.18 -0.29
N PRO A 176 15.02 -9.49 -1.56
CA PRO A 176 13.89 -10.34 -1.92
C PRO A 176 14.11 -11.77 -1.44
N PRO A 177 13.04 -12.56 -1.28
CA PRO A 177 13.16 -13.98 -0.95
C PRO A 177 13.97 -14.73 -2.01
N ASP A 178 14.85 -15.63 -1.55
CA ASP A 178 15.74 -16.40 -2.40
C ASP A 178 15.00 -17.25 -3.45
N GLY A 179 15.52 -17.24 -4.67
CA GLY A 179 15.05 -18.09 -5.76
C GLY A 179 13.60 -17.84 -6.18
N LYS A 180 13.07 -16.66 -5.88
CA LYS A 180 11.70 -16.28 -6.21
C LYS A 180 11.67 -15.39 -7.45
N THR A 181 10.49 -15.34 -8.05
CA THR A 181 10.19 -14.49 -9.19
C THR A 181 9.32 -13.33 -8.71
N LEU A 182 9.65 -12.09 -9.06
CA LEU A 182 8.77 -10.96 -8.83
C LEU A 182 7.59 -11.05 -9.82
N LYS A 183 6.40 -11.31 -9.30
CA LYS A 183 5.19 -11.56 -10.09
C LYS A 183 4.29 -10.36 -10.20
N ARG A 184 4.11 -9.63 -9.10
CA ARG A 184 3.16 -8.53 -9.01
C ARG A 184 3.74 -7.38 -8.22
N ILE A 185 3.27 -6.19 -8.57
CA ILE A 185 3.50 -4.99 -7.79
C ILE A 185 2.14 -4.35 -7.52
N PHE A 186 1.85 -4.11 -6.24
CA PHE A 186 0.76 -3.24 -5.81
C PHE A 186 1.35 -1.87 -5.53
N PHE A 187 0.74 -0.83 -6.04
CA PHE A 187 1.21 0.53 -5.82
C PHE A 187 0.04 1.50 -5.72
N SER A 188 0.29 2.62 -5.09
CA SER A 188 -0.55 3.80 -5.12
C SER A 188 0.30 5.04 -4.99
N VAL A 189 -0.11 6.11 -5.61
CA VAL A 189 0.56 7.41 -5.57
C VAL A 189 -0.49 8.50 -5.43
N ALA A 190 -0.20 9.54 -4.67
CA ALA A 190 -1.03 10.73 -4.59
C ALA A 190 -0.15 11.97 -4.40
N SER A 191 -0.58 13.09 -4.98
CA SER A 191 0.06 14.39 -4.86
C SER A 191 -0.76 15.32 -3.97
N ASP A 192 -0.10 16.29 -3.35
CA ASP A 192 -0.76 17.41 -2.70
C ASP A 192 -1.34 18.43 -3.70
N ALA A 193 -1.05 18.28 -4.99
CA ALA A 193 -1.57 19.11 -6.08
C ALA A 193 -1.44 20.62 -5.82
N ALA A 194 -0.26 21.03 -5.34
CA ALA A 194 -0.02 22.43 -4.92
C ALA A 194 0.13 23.41 -6.10
N ALA A 195 0.22 22.93 -7.34
CA ALA A 195 0.34 23.75 -8.55
C ALA A 195 -0.36 23.10 -9.74
N ASP A 196 -0.66 23.92 -10.77
CA ASP A 196 -1.16 23.45 -12.06
C ASP A 196 -0.08 22.67 -12.83
N GLY A 197 -0.48 21.60 -13.46
CA GLY A 197 0.44 20.89 -14.32
C GLY A 197 -0.02 19.52 -14.71
N GLU A 198 0.84 18.87 -15.48
CA GLU A 198 0.67 17.51 -15.97
C GLU A 198 1.90 16.72 -15.56
N VAL A 199 1.70 15.59 -14.90
CA VAL A 199 2.77 14.76 -14.37
C VAL A 199 2.55 13.29 -14.71
N SER A 200 3.64 12.57 -14.94
CA SER A 200 3.67 11.12 -15.03
C SER A 200 4.55 10.55 -13.94
N TYR A 201 4.06 9.51 -13.28
CA TYR A 201 4.82 8.78 -12.27
C TYR A 201 5.48 7.55 -12.90
N ILE A 202 6.79 7.45 -12.72
CA ILE A 202 7.62 6.40 -13.27
C ILE A 202 8.17 5.56 -12.13
N LEU A 203 7.76 4.30 -12.07
CA LEU A 203 8.26 3.32 -11.12
C LEU A 203 9.43 2.55 -11.76
N ARG A 204 10.56 2.47 -11.06
CA ARG A 204 11.72 1.68 -11.45
C ARG A 204 11.98 0.59 -10.45
N VAL A 205 12.13 -0.62 -10.94
CA VAL A 205 12.46 -1.80 -10.15
C VAL A 205 13.77 -2.38 -10.67
N GLY A 206 14.80 -2.36 -9.84
CA GLY A 206 16.15 -2.69 -10.26
C GLY A 206 17.01 -3.21 -9.12
N GLY A 207 18.28 -2.89 -9.17
CA GLY A 207 19.32 -3.42 -8.29
C GLY A 207 19.87 -4.74 -8.80
N ASP A 208 20.87 -5.27 -8.08
CA ASP A 208 21.55 -6.51 -8.45
C ASP A 208 20.63 -7.74 -8.38
N ALA A 209 19.51 -7.61 -7.66
CA ALA A 209 18.52 -8.68 -7.54
C ALA A 209 17.76 -8.97 -8.85
N ILE A 210 17.55 -7.98 -9.73
CA ILE A 210 16.75 -8.17 -10.94
C ILE A 210 17.63 -8.69 -12.07
N LYS A 211 17.44 -9.95 -12.49
CA LYS A 211 18.09 -10.50 -13.67
C LYS A 211 17.57 -9.80 -14.92
N GLY A 212 18.49 -9.34 -15.75
CA GLY A 212 18.16 -8.57 -16.96
C GLY A 212 18.16 -7.06 -16.75
N GLY A 213 18.48 -6.59 -15.55
CA GLY A 213 18.65 -5.17 -15.23
C GLY A 213 17.36 -4.46 -14.82
N GLU A 214 17.44 -3.15 -14.63
CA GLU A 214 16.34 -2.31 -14.20
C GLU A 214 15.15 -2.35 -15.17
N GLN A 215 13.95 -2.46 -14.60
CA GLN A 215 12.67 -2.40 -15.30
C GLN A 215 11.96 -1.09 -14.96
N THR A 216 11.40 -0.44 -15.97
CA THR A 216 10.76 0.88 -15.84
C THR A 216 9.31 0.81 -16.27
N PHE A 217 8.42 1.35 -15.45
CA PHE A 217 6.97 1.38 -15.68
C PHE A 217 6.44 2.81 -15.54
N ILE A 218 5.71 3.31 -16.53
CA ILE A 218 4.87 4.49 -16.33
C ILE A 218 3.59 3.99 -15.66
N VAL A 219 3.41 4.33 -14.38
CA VAL A 219 2.37 3.71 -13.55
C VAL A 219 1.13 4.57 -13.40
N ALA A 220 1.26 5.90 -13.56
CA ALA A 220 0.15 6.83 -13.58
C ALA A 220 0.51 8.09 -14.34
N SER A 221 -0.49 8.81 -14.82
CA SER A 221 -0.35 10.16 -15.36
C SER A 221 -1.55 10.98 -14.92
N GLU A 222 -1.30 12.19 -14.47
CA GLU A 222 -2.30 13.08 -13.89
C GLU A 222 -2.17 14.48 -14.49
N SER A 223 -3.28 15.19 -14.53
CA SER A 223 -3.35 16.58 -14.94
C SER A 223 -4.11 17.37 -13.89
N TRP A 224 -3.53 18.46 -13.43
CA TRP A 224 -4.08 19.32 -12.40
C TRP A 224 -4.36 20.72 -12.96
N ILE A 225 -5.50 21.27 -12.60
CA ILE A 225 -5.87 22.66 -12.91
C ILE A 225 -5.92 23.44 -11.61
N ASP A 226 -5.26 24.59 -11.61
CA ASP A 226 -4.98 25.44 -10.45
C ASP A 226 -6.18 25.68 -9.55
N VAL A 227 -5.89 25.51 -8.31
CA VAL A 227 -6.75 25.79 -7.19
C VAL A 227 -6.49 27.19 -6.61
N ALA A 228 -5.41 27.87 -6.99
CA ALA A 228 -5.04 29.20 -6.49
C ALA A 228 -6.11 30.27 -6.79
N THR A 229 -7.03 30.02 -7.70
CA THR A 229 -8.14 30.92 -8.05
C THR A 229 -9.49 30.51 -7.43
N GLY A 230 -9.53 29.62 -6.46
CA GLY A 230 -10.74 29.22 -5.72
C GLY A 230 -11.49 28.04 -6.30
N GLY A 231 -10.84 27.23 -7.12
CA GLY A 231 -11.33 25.88 -7.46
C GLY A 231 -11.18 24.95 -6.26
N ASP A 232 -12.09 24.01 -6.11
CA ASP A 232 -11.99 22.95 -5.09
C ASP A 232 -10.80 22.05 -5.43
N GLY A 233 -9.67 22.20 -4.72
CA GLY A 233 -8.50 21.36 -4.83
C GLY A 233 -8.88 19.93 -4.49
N MET A 234 -9.28 19.19 -5.49
CA MET A 234 -9.59 17.79 -5.32
C MET A 234 -8.26 17.05 -5.24
N GLY A 235 -7.88 16.63 -4.04
CA GLY A 235 -6.86 15.62 -3.89
C GLY A 235 -7.22 14.39 -4.72
N VAL A 236 -6.28 13.84 -5.46
CA VAL A 236 -6.52 12.62 -6.20
C VAL A 236 -6.29 11.45 -5.27
N ASP A 237 -7.36 10.75 -4.99
CA ASP A 237 -7.35 9.50 -4.27
C ASP A 237 -7.05 8.37 -5.26
N MET A 238 -5.85 7.86 -5.25
CA MET A 238 -5.55 6.69 -6.07
C MET A 238 -5.77 5.40 -5.29
N PRO A 239 -6.76 4.60 -5.69
CA PRO A 239 -6.88 3.24 -5.18
C PRO A 239 -5.64 2.45 -5.59
N VAL A 240 -5.29 1.44 -4.79
CA VAL A 240 -4.18 0.54 -5.11
C VAL A 240 -4.32 0.01 -6.54
N GLN A 241 -3.29 0.21 -7.35
CA GLN A 241 -3.15 -0.34 -8.70
C GLN A 241 -2.33 -1.63 -8.66
N ILE A 242 -2.43 -2.43 -9.71
CA ILE A 242 -1.74 -3.73 -9.80
C ILE A 242 -1.04 -3.83 -11.15
N LEU A 243 0.28 -3.99 -11.11
CA LEU A 243 1.05 -4.54 -12.22
C LEU A 243 1.14 -6.05 -12.01
N ASP A 244 0.61 -6.83 -12.92
CA ASP A 244 0.51 -8.29 -12.80
C ASP A 244 1.32 -9.00 -13.91
N ASN A 245 1.64 -10.28 -13.68
CA ASN A 245 2.35 -11.13 -14.64
C ASN A 245 3.72 -10.58 -15.08
N LEU A 246 4.47 -10.01 -14.16
CA LEU A 246 5.76 -9.38 -14.48
C LEU A 246 6.84 -10.42 -14.80
N ASP A 247 6.83 -11.58 -14.13
CA ASP A 247 7.76 -12.70 -14.34
C ASP A 247 9.25 -12.34 -14.30
N LEU A 248 9.63 -11.36 -13.45
CA LEU A 248 11.02 -10.94 -13.33
C LEU A 248 11.79 -11.91 -12.43
N GLU A 249 12.78 -12.57 -12.98
CA GLU A 249 13.65 -13.47 -12.22
C GLU A 249 14.53 -12.72 -11.23
N ILE A 250 14.66 -13.28 -10.03
CA ILE A 250 15.42 -12.70 -8.92
C ILE A 250 16.71 -13.46 -8.67
N THR A 251 17.78 -12.73 -8.46
CA THR A 251 19.06 -13.27 -7.98
C THR A 251 19.05 -13.30 -6.46
N ALA A 252 19.26 -14.47 -5.88
CA ALA A 252 19.25 -14.69 -4.45
C ALA A 252 20.31 -13.86 -3.72
N GLY A 253 19.95 -13.31 -2.56
CA GLY A 253 20.85 -12.57 -1.67
C GLY A 253 21.28 -11.18 -2.15
N GLU A 254 20.88 -10.77 -3.36
CA GLU A 254 21.22 -9.48 -3.92
C GLU A 254 20.22 -8.39 -3.53
N THR A 255 20.58 -7.13 -3.76
CA THR A 255 19.76 -5.98 -3.38
C THR A 255 18.70 -5.68 -4.42
N LEU A 256 17.47 -5.53 -3.97
CA LEU A 256 16.35 -4.96 -4.73
C LEU A 256 16.28 -3.46 -4.51
N ASP A 257 16.21 -2.69 -5.56
CA ASP A 257 15.96 -1.26 -5.55
C ASP A 257 14.57 -0.97 -6.13
N ILE A 258 13.78 -0.22 -5.39
CA ILE A 258 12.49 0.31 -5.85
C ILE A 258 12.59 1.82 -5.75
N SER A 259 12.46 2.48 -6.90
CA SER A 259 12.59 3.93 -7.01
C SER A 259 11.46 4.49 -7.82
N VAL A 260 11.15 5.76 -7.60
CA VAL A 260 10.12 6.47 -8.32
C VAL A 260 10.64 7.82 -8.78
N GLU A 261 10.09 8.30 -9.88
CA GLU A 261 10.37 9.60 -10.46
C GLU A 261 9.06 10.23 -10.89
N MET A 262 8.92 11.52 -10.67
CA MET A 262 7.85 12.34 -11.17
C MET A 262 8.38 13.13 -12.36
N ALA A 263 7.77 12.98 -13.54
CA ALA A 263 8.21 13.61 -14.78
C ALA A 263 7.12 14.51 -15.36
N GLY A 264 7.49 15.68 -15.83
CA GLY A 264 6.56 16.66 -16.40
C GLY A 264 6.65 18.02 -15.70
N VAL A 265 5.50 18.64 -15.43
CA VAL A 265 5.42 19.90 -14.69
C VAL A 265 5.37 19.61 -13.19
N ASP A 266 6.05 20.41 -12.39
CA ASP A 266 6.02 20.30 -10.92
C ASP A 266 4.63 20.68 -10.40
N VAL A 267 3.90 19.68 -9.90
CA VAL A 267 2.55 19.84 -9.33
C VAL A 267 2.57 19.83 -7.80
N GLY A 268 3.75 19.84 -7.19
CA GLY A 268 3.93 19.78 -5.74
C GLY A 268 4.56 18.45 -5.30
N SER A 269 4.38 18.10 -4.04
CA SER A 269 4.90 16.85 -3.48
C SER A 269 3.93 15.70 -3.69
N ALA A 270 4.47 14.51 -3.87
CA ALA A 270 3.68 13.28 -3.96
C ALA A 270 4.23 12.20 -3.02
N THR A 271 3.37 11.31 -2.56
CA THR A 271 3.77 10.08 -1.83
C THR A 271 3.42 8.87 -2.66
N MET A 272 4.38 7.93 -2.79
CA MET A 272 4.13 6.62 -3.38
C MET A 272 4.37 5.51 -2.37
N ILE A 273 3.45 4.54 -2.36
CA ILE A 273 3.60 3.28 -1.62
C ILE A 273 3.55 2.10 -2.58
N VAL A 274 4.44 1.14 -2.37
CA VAL A 274 4.63 -0.02 -3.25
C VAL A 274 4.73 -1.29 -2.41
N THR A 275 4.05 -2.36 -2.82
CA THR A 275 4.29 -3.73 -2.33
C THR A 275 4.65 -4.62 -3.51
N ALA A 276 5.84 -5.17 -3.50
CA ALA A 276 6.34 -6.16 -4.46
C ALA A 276 6.04 -7.59 -3.95
N ILE A 277 5.45 -8.44 -4.77
CA ILE A 277 5.01 -9.81 -4.45
C ILE A 277 5.86 -10.81 -5.21
N PHE A 278 6.42 -11.78 -4.47
CA PHE A 278 7.29 -12.84 -4.97
C PHE A 278 6.60 -14.21 -4.87
N GLU A 279 6.74 -15.03 -5.93
CA GLU A 279 6.22 -16.41 -6.05
C GLU A 279 7.33 -17.41 -6.40
#